data_b61d873b06c15e4cbaf2c5a31dbf6817
#
_entry.id   b61d873b06c15e4cbaf2c5a31dbf6817
#
_cell.length_a   1.000
_cell.length_b   1.000
_cell.length_c   1.000
_cell.angle_alpha   90.00
_cell.angle_beta   90.00
_cell.angle_gamma   90.00
#
_symmetry.space_group_name_H-M   'P 1'
#
loop_
_entity.id
_entity.type
_entity.pdbx_description
1 polymer ?
#
loop_
_entity_poly.entity_id
_entity_poly.type
_entity_poly.pdbx_seq_one_letter_code
_entity_poly.pdbx_strand_id
1 'polypeptide(L)'
;MFFPILLGFFTAFFALAFPLLHLLASLSELRKGRNLLGNRLLLIGSSLATLSLILYFFLPIVALVLWLIGCGLICYGAYWNGKHKGNFHPAHHLIRMCIALVLTILLALLKEKLKFSEKT
;
A
#
# COMPACT_ATOMS: atom_id res chain seq x y z
N MET A 1 -25.82 7.24 -6.53
CA MET A 1 -25.54 7.18 -5.09
C MET A 1 -24.93 5.88 -4.63
N PHE A 2 -25.32 4.77 -5.22
CA PHE A 2 -24.75 3.46 -4.87
C PHE A 2 -23.29 3.31 -5.28
N PHE A 3 -22.95 3.84 -6.46
CA PHE A 3 -21.63 3.66 -7.03
C PHE A 3 -20.50 4.25 -6.16
N PRO A 4 -20.63 5.49 -5.62
CA PRO A 4 -19.57 6.03 -4.76
C PRO A 4 -19.36 5.25 -3.47
N ILE A 5 -20.44 4.71 -2.89
CA ILE A 5 -20.35 3.91 -1.67
C ILE A 5 -19.65 2.59 -1.95
N LEU A 6 -20.03 1.91 -3.05
CA LEU A 6 -19.37 0.68 -3.47
C LEU A 6 -17.90 0.92 -3.78
N LEU A 7 -17.59 2.00 -4.49
CA LEU A 7 -16.22 2.37 -4.80
C LEU A 7 -15.40 2.59 -3.53
N GLY A 8 -16.01 3.26 -2.53
CA GLY A 8 -15.37 3.47 -1.25
C GLY A 8 -15.05 2.17 -0.53
N PHE A 9 -16.00 1.23 -0.49
CA PHE A 9 -15.78 -0.08 0.13
C PHE A 9 -14.70 -0.88 -0.60
N PHE A 10 -14.75 -0.91 -1.93
CA PHE A 10 -13.72 -1.59 -2.71
C PHE A 10 -12.34 -0.99 -2.47
N THR A 11 -12.26 0.34 -2.50
CA THR A 11 -10.99 1.04 -2.27
C THR A 11 -10.46 0.72 -0.88
N ALA A 12 -11.30 0.81 0.15
CA ALA A 12 -10.89 0.53 1.52
C ALA A 12 -10.41 -0.90 1.69
N PHE A 13 -11.13 -1.86 1.09
CA PHE A 13 -10.77 -3.27 1.18
C PHE A 13 -9.41 -3.53 0.53
N PHE A 14 -9.21 -3.09 -0.70
CA PHE A 14 -7.96 -3.34 -1.41
C PHE A 14 -6.81 -2.50 -0.84
N ALA A 15 -7.09 -1.28 -0.40
CA ALA A 15 -6.08 -0.44 0.22
C ALA A 15 -5.57 -1.03 1.53
N LEU A 16 -6.44 -1.72 2.27
CA LEU A 16 -6.03 -2.41 3.49
C LEU A 16 -5.36 -3.75 3.16
N ALA A 17 -5.91 -4.49 2.20
CA ALA A 17 -5.39 -5.81 1.83
C ALA A 17 -3.97 -5.72 1.28
N PHE A 18 -3.68 -4.72 0.46
CA PHE A 18 -2.38 -4.60 -0.20
C PHE A 18 -1.22 -4.54 0.82
N PRO A 19 -1.22 -3.58 1.78
CA PRO A 19 -0.12 -3.55 2.77
C PRO A 19 -0.19 -4.68 3.78
N LEU A 20 -1.39 -5.14 4.16
CA LEU A 20 -1.50 -6.23 5.13
C LEU A 20 -0.90 -7.52 4.61
N LEU A 21 -1.16 -7.86 3.34
CA LEU A 21 -0.59 -9.06 2.75
C LEU A 21 0.93 -8.99 2.72
N HIS A 22 1.49 -7.82 2.39
CA HIS A 22 2.93 -7.63 2.39
C HIS A 22 3.50 -7.65 3.81
N LEU A 23 2.77 -7.10 4.78
CA LEU A 23 3.17 -7.13 6.18
C LEU A 23 3.26 -8.57 6.70
N LEU A 24 2.22 -9.37 6.44
CA LEU A 24 2.20 -10.76 6.87
C LEU A 24 3.29 -11.57 6.20
N ALA A 25 3.51 -11.35 4.90
CA ALA A 25 4.56 -12.05 4.16
C ALA A 25 5.95 -11.70 4.70
N SER A 26 6.21 -10.42 4.98
CA SER A 26 7.51 -9.99 5.50
C SER A 26 7.75 -10.49 6.91
N LEU A 27 6.72 -10.48 7.77
CA LEU A 27 6.84 -11.04 9.11
C LEU A 27 7.14 -12.53 9.07
N SER A 28 6.48 -13.26 8.18
CA SER A 28 6.72 -14.70 8.00
C SER A 28 8.18 -14.97 7.60
N GLU A 29 8.70 -14.19 6.65
CA GLU A 29 10.09 -14.34 6.22
C GLU A 29 11.09 -14.02 7.33
N LEU A 30 10.83 -12.96 8.09
CA LEU A 30 11.70 -12.59 9.22
C LEU A 30 11.68 -13.62 10.33
N ARG A 31 10.51 -14.22 10.60
CA ARG A 31 10.38 -15.29 11.60
C ARG A 31 11.17 -16.53 11.21
N LYS A 32 11.31 -16.79 9.91
CA LYS A 32 12.10 -17.91 9.39
C LYS A 32 13.60 -17.62 9.40
N GLY A 33 14.01 -16.48 9.91
CA GLY A 33 15.41 -16.08 9.95
C GLY A 33 15.94 -15.49 8.67
N ARG A 34 15.09 -15.22 7.69
CA ARG A 34 15.49 -14.61 6.41
C ARG A 34 15.54 -13.11 6.54
N ASN A 35 16.60 -12.61 7.17
CA ASN A 35 16.73 -11.20 7.50
C ASN A 35 17.40 -10.42 6.36
N LEU A 36 16.77 -10.44 5.19
CA LEU A 36 17.24 -9.70 4.03
C LEU A 36 16.76 -8.23 4.12
N LEU A 37 17.55 -7.34 3.52
CA LEU A 37 17.19 -5.92 3.49
C LEU A 37 15.81 -5.69 2.87
N GLY A 38 15.50 -6.42 1.80
CA GLY A 38 14.20 -6.31 1.16
C GLY A 38 13.04 -6.67 2.08
N ASN A 39 13.21 -7.69 2.94
CA ASN A 39 12.18 -8.06 3.92
C ASN A 39 11.97 -6.98 4.95
N ARG A 40 13.03 -6.31 5.39
CA ARG A 40 12.93 -5.18 6.30
C ARG A 40 12.23 -4.00 5.65
N LEU A 41 12.55 -3.72 4.39
CA LEU A 41 11.91 -2.64 3.63
C LEU A 41 10.42 -2.92 3.44
N LEU A 42 10.07 -4.19 3.16
CA LEU A 42 8.68 -4.60 3.05
C LEU A 42 7.93 -4.39 4.37
N LEU A 43 8.57 -4.76 5.48
CA LEU A 43 7.96 -4.59 6.80
C LEU A 43 7.73 -3.11 7.12
N ILE A 44 8.73 -2.28 6.92
CA ILE A 44 8.62 -0.85 7.19
C ILE A 44 7.59 -0.21 6.27
N GLY A 45 7.66 -0.49 4.98
CA GLY A 45 6.74 0.08 4.00
C GLY A 45 5.29 -0.32 4.23
N SER A 46 5.06 -1.61 4.51
CA SER A 46 3.70 -2.10 4.76
C SER A 46 3.14 -1.55 6.07
N SER A 47 3.98 -1.39 7.09
CA SER A 47 3.57 -0.77 8.35
C SER A 47 3.18 0.68 8.14
N LEU A 48 3.99 1.44 7.39
CA LEU A 48 3.69 2.84 7.07
C LEU A 48 2.40 2.96 6.28
N ALA A 49 2.21 2.10 5.28
CA ALA A 49 1.01 2.13 4.45
C ALA A 49 -0.24 1.81 5.28
N THR A 50 -0.17 0.81 6.16
CA THR A 50 -1.29 0.47 7.03
C THR A 50 -1.61 1.61 7.99
N LEU A 51 -0.57 2.20 8.59
CA LEU A 51 -0.75 3.33 9.50
C LEU A 51 -1.36 4.53 8.77
N SER A 52 -0.96 4.76 7.53
CA SER A 52 -1.49 5.87 6.74
C SER A 52 -2.99 5.77 6.52
N LEU A 53 -3.52 4.54 6.40
CA LEU A 53 -4.95 4.34 6.23
C LEU A 53 -5.73 4.77 7.47
N ILE A 54 -5.17 4.57 8.66
CA ILE A 54 -5.78 5.05 9.90
C ILE A 54 -5.75 6.58 9.93
N LEU A 55 -4.61 7.19 9.57
CA LEU A 55 -4.47 8.65 9.53
C LEU A 55 -5.31 9.29 8.43
N TYR A 56 -5.70 8.54 7.42
CA TYR A 56 -6.47 9.05 6.29
C TYR A 56 -7.77 9.74 6.74
N PHE A 57 -8.39 9.23 7.78
CA PHE A 57 -9.65 9.80 8.30
C PHE A 57 -9.43 11.11 9.05
N PHE A 58 -8.22 11.38 9.52
CA PHE A 58 -7.91 12.58 10.30
C PHE A 58 -7.10 13.59 9.50
N LEU A 59 -6.05 13.13 8.82
CA LEU A 59 -5.12 13.98 8.07
C LEU A 59 -4.90 13.37 6.68
N PRO A 60 -5.86 13.58 5.74
CA PRO A 60 -5.80 12.87 4.45
C PRO A 60 -4.57 13.21 3.60
N ILE A 61 -4.09 14.46 3.63
CA ILE A 61 -2.91 14.84 2.84
C ILE A 61 -1.67 14.14 3.38
N VAL A 62 -1.47 14.19 4.70
CA VAL A 62 -0.33 13.52 5.36
C VAL A 62 -0.41 12.02 5.13
N ALA A 63 -1.63 11.45 5.22
CA ALA A 63 -1.85 10.04 5.00
C ALA A 63 -1.48 9.62 3.59
N LEU A 64 -1.83 10.42 2.58
CA LEU A 64 -1.48 10.11 1.19
C LEU A 64 0.02 10.12 0.97
N VAL A 65 0.73 11.06 1.58
CA VAL A 65 2.20 11.11 1.49
C VAL A 65 2.81 9.87 2.12
N LEU A 66 2.34 9.49 3.32
CA LEU A 66 2.82 8.29 4.00
C LEU A 66 2.49 7.02 3.21
N TRP A 67 1.30 6.98 2.60
CA TRP A 67 0.90 5.87 1.74
C TRP A 67 1.85 5.71 0.57
N LEU A 68 2.18 6.82 -0.11
CA LEU A 68 3.11 6.79 -1.24
C LEU A 68 4.49 6.31 -0.82
N ILE A 69 4.99 6.80 0.30
CA ILE A 69 6.28 6.36 0.85
C ILE A 69 6.23 4.87 1.16
N GLY A 70 5.17 4.42 1.84
CA GLY A 70 5.00 3.01 2.18
C GLY A 70 4.94 2.11 0.96
N CYS A 71 4.14 2.48 -0.04
CA CYS A 71 4.03 1.72 -1.28
C CYS A 71 5.36 1.69 -2.04
N GLY A 72 6.10 2.80 -2.06
CA GLY A 72 7.41 2.86 -2.67
C GLY A 72 8.39 1.92 -2.01
N LEU A 73 8.38 1.87 -0.68
CA LEU A 73 9.24 0.96 0.07
C LEU A 73 8.86 -0.50 -0.18
N ILE A 74 7.56 -0.81 -0.25
CA ILE A 74 7.09 -2.15 -0.57
C ILE A 74 7.60 -2.58 -1.94
N CYS A 75 7.43 -1.74 -2.93
CA CYS A 75 7.85 -2.04 -4.30
C CYS A 75 9.36 -2.21 -4.39
N TYR A 76 10.10 -1.31 -3.76
CA TYR A 76 11.57 -1.39 -3.75
C TYR A 76 12.05 -2.63 -3.01
N GLY A 77 11.47 -2.93 -1.84
CA GLY A 77 11.85 -4.11 -1.07
C GLY A 77 11.59 -5.40 -1.81
N ALA A 78 10.44 -5.49 -2.50
CA ALA A 78 10.12 -6.66 -3.30
C ALA A 78 11.07 -6.80 -4.49
N TYR A 79 11.41 -5.69 -5.13
CA TYR A 79 12.39 -5.67 -6.22
C TYR A 79 13.75 -6.16 -5.73
N TRP A 80 14.21 -5.65 -4.60
CA TRP A 80 15.49 -6.04 -4.00
C TRP A 80 15.53 -7.53 -3.69
N ASN A 81 14.45 -8.05 -3.05
CA ASN A 81 14.35 -9.47 -2.73
C ASN A 81 14.37 -10.33 -3.98
N GLY A 82 13.63 -9.93 -5.02
CA GLY A 82 13.59 -10.66 -6.26
C GLY A 82 14.96 -10.80 -6.90
N LYS A 83 15.73 -9.72 -6.93
CA LYS A 83 17.07 -9.72 -7.50
C LYS A 83 18.03 -10.60 -6.70
N HIS A 84 17.97 -10.51 -5.38
CA HIS A 84 18.92 -11.23 -4.52
C HIS A 84 18.60 -12.73 -4.40
N LYS A 85 17.32 -13.08 -4.55
CA LYS A 85 16.92 -14.50 -4.54
C LYS A 85 17.05 -15.18 -5.90
N GLY A 86 17.35 -14.42 -6.95
CA GLY A 86 17.43 -14.97 -8.28
C GLY A 86 16.10 -15.28 -8.95
N ASN A 87 15.00 -14.95 -8.29
CA ASN A 87 13.64 -15.19 -8.79
C ASN A 87 12.99 -13.88 -9.22
N PHE A 88 13.68 -13.11 -10.04
CA PHE A 88 13.17 -11.82 -10.48
C PHE A 88 12.14 -12.01 -11.59
N HIS A 89 10.91 -11.58 -11.33
CA HIS A 89 9.81 -11.61 -12.30
C HIS A 89 9.33 -10.19 -12.55
N PRO A 90 9.72 -9.56 -13.67
CA PRO A 90 9.34 -8.17 -13.94
C PRO A 90 7.83 -7.95 -13.97
N ALA A 91 7.08 -8.95 -14.46
CA ALA A 91 5.62 -8.85 -14.54
C ALA A 91 4.98 -8.66 -13.17
N HIS A 92 5.46 -9.37 -12.15
CA HIS A 92 4.94 -9.25 -10.79
C HIS A 92 5.19 -7.87 -10.20
N HIS A 93 6.38 -7.32 -10.45
CA HIS A 93 6.72 -5.98 -9.97
C HIS A 93 5.89 -4.91 -10.68
N LEU A 94 5.67 -5.06 -11.98
CA LEU A 94 4.86 -4.15 -12.75
C LEU A 94 3.41 -4.16 -12.25
N ILE A 95 2.84 -5.36 -12.01
CA ILE A 95 1.49 -5.51 -11.49
C ILE A 95 1.38 -4.84 -10.11
N ARG A 96 2.35 -5.07 -9.23
CA ARG A 96 2.36 -4.47 -7.89
C ARG A 96 2.38 -2.95 -7.95
N MET A 97 3.22 -2.39 -8.83
CA MET A 97 3.30 -0.95 -9.01
C MET A 97 1.99 -0.39 -9.55
N CYS A 98 1.37 -1.09 -10.49
CA CYS A 98 0.07 -0.67 -11.03
C CYS A 98 -1.02 -0.69 -9.97
N ILE A 99 -1.07 -1.72 -9.13
CA ILE A 99 -2.03 -1.81 -8.04
C ILE A 99 -1.82 -0.65 -7.05
N ALA A 100 -0.57 -0.39 -6.66
CA ALA A 100 -0.26 0.71 -5.74
C ALA A 100 -0.67 2.06 -6.34
N LEU A 101 -0.40 2.26 -7.63
CA LEU A 101 -0.75 3.51 -8.30
C LEU A 101 -2.26 3.70 -8.38
N VAL A 102 -2.98 2.65 -8.78
CA VAL A 102 -4.45 2.70 -8.86
C VAL A 102 -5.05 2.99 -7.50
N LEU A 103 -4.58 2.32 -6.45
CA LEU A 103 -5.08 2.55 -5.09
C LEU A 103 -4.79 3.98 -4.64
N THR A 104 -3.62 4.52 -4.98
CA THR A 104 -3.27 5.91 -4.65
C THR A 104 -4.23 6.89 -5.32
N ILE A 105 -4.52 6.67 -6.59
CA ILE A 105 -5.46 7.51 -7.33
C ILE A 105 -6.85 7.43 -6.72
N LEU A 106 -7.32 6.23 -6.39
CA LEU A 106 -8.63 6.04 -5.78
C LEU A 106 -8.73 6.72 -4.41
N LEU A 107 -7.68 6.62 -3.60
CA LEU A 107 -7.66 7.29 -2.29
C LEU A 107 -7.70 8.81 -2.45
N ALA A 108 -6.98 9.35 -3.44
CA ALA A 108 -6.99 10.78 -3.71
C ALA A 108 -8.37 11.25 -4.17
N LEU A 109 -9.02 10.47 -5.04
CA LEU A 109 -10.37 10.80 -5.52
C LEU A 109 -11.40 10.73 -4.40
N LEU A 110 -11.29 9.75 -3.50
CA LEU A 110 -12.18 9.66 -2.35
C LEU A 110 -12.02 10.85 -1.41
N LYS A 111 -10.78 11.29 -1.21
CA LYS A 111 -10.51 12.49 -0.41
C LYS A 111 -11.22 13.70 -0.97
N GLU A 112 -11.16 13.89 -2.28
CA GLU A 112 -11.83 15.01 -2.93
C GLU A 112 -13.35 14.93 -2.79
N LYS A 113 -13.92 13.72 -2.93
CA LYS A 113 -15.36 13.52 -2.75
C LYS A 113 -15.81 13.79 -1.33
N LEU A 114 -15.05 13.33 -0.35
CA LEU A 114 -15.38 13.58 1.06
C LEU A 114 -15.32 15.05 1.39
N LYS A 115 -14.32 15.76 0.85
CA LYS A 115 -14.19 17.20 1.04
C LYS A 115 -15.36 17.95 0.39
N PHE A 116 -15.77 17.52 -0.79
CA PHE A 116 -16.92 18.12 -1.49
C PHE A 116 -18.21 17.88 -0.71
N SER A 117 -18.39 16.69 -0.15
CA SER A 117 -19.57 16.37 0.65
C SER A 117 -19.67 17.21 1.90
N GLU A 118 -18.56 17.55 2.55
CA GLU A 118 -18.54 18.38 3.74
C GLU A 118 -18.95 19.84 3.45
N LYS A 119 -18.71 20.30 2.21
CA LYS A 119 -19.05 21.66 1.82
C LYS A 119 -20.51 21.85 1.43
N THR A 120 -21.23 20.78 1.21
CA THR A 120 -22.65 20.83 0.88
C THR A 120 -23.51 20.53 2.08
#